data_35ac4b4665a07aee2040246bb102bbf7
#
_entry.id   35ac4b4665a07aee2040246bb102bbf7
#
_cell.length_a   1.000
_cell.length_b   1.000
_cell.length_c   1.000
_cell.angle_alpha   90.00
_cell.angle_beta   90.00
_cell.angle_gamma   90.00
#
_symmetry.space_group_name_H-M   'P 1'
#
loop_
_entity.id
_entity.type
_entity.pdbx_description
1 polymer ?
#
loop_
_entity_poly.entity_id
_entity_poly.type
_entity_poly.pdbx_seq_one_letter_code
_entity_poly.pdbx_strand_id
1 'polypeptide(L)'
;MAKKENTDRWFISISRLWVVAFVAFPLLWSACSGSKNEVVKGFEDAAEVPTLRTLDVMTLISDSGVTRYRINAPEWLMYENAQEPYWYFPRGLHVEKFDSVFATEALIQGDTAIYFKNKQLWRLDRNVRIENTKEEVFLT
;
A
#
# COMPACT_ATOMS: atom_id res chain seq x y z
N MET A 1 -20.39 -70.66 -24.16
CA MET A 1 -21.40 -69.71 -23.64
C MET A 1 -20.84 -68.99 -22.39
N ALA A 2 -19.79 -68.27 -22.47
CA ALA A 2 -19.20 -67.54 -21.24
C ALA A 2 -18.48 -66.23 -21.60
N LYS A 3 -19.05 -65.39 -22.46
CA LYS A 3 -18.41 -64.09 -22.83
C LYS A 3 -19.36 -62.91 -22.79
N LYS A 4 -20.57 -63.07 -22.25
CA LYS A 4 -21.54 -61.95 -22.20
C LYS A 4 -21.68 -61.28 -20.84
N GLU A 5 -21.17 -61.86 -19.78
CA GLU A 5 -21.38 -61.39 -18.39
C GLU A 5 -20.41 -60.35 -17.97
N ASN A 6 -19.26 -60.16 -18.66
CA ASN A 6 -18.25 -59.24 -18.26
C ASN A 6 -18.43 -57.83 -18.85
N THR A 7 -19.24 -57.69 -19.94
CA THR A 7 -19.52 -56.42 -20.59
C THR A 7 -20.53 -55.59 -19.79
N ASP A 8 -21.51 -56.25 -19.18
CA ASP A 8 -22.58 -55.55 -18.45
C ASP A 8 -22.08 -54.94 -17.13
N ARG A 9 -21.14 -55.63 -16.48
CA ARG A 9 -20.50 -55.10 -15.25
C ARG A 9 -19.63 -53.88 -15.53
N TRP A 10 -19.01 -53.78 -16.68
CA TRP A 10 -18.18 -52.66 -17.09
C TRP A 10 -19.03 -51.43 -17.44
N PHE A 11 -20.14 -51.61 -18.15
CA PHE A 11 -21.08 -50.52 -18.45
C PHE A 11 -21.78 -49.98 -17.21
N ILE A 12 -22.10 -50.80 -16.22
CA ILE A 12 -22.68 -50.37 -14.95
C ILE A 12 -21.65 -49.56 -14.12
N SER A 13 -20.37 -49.91 -14.19
CA SER A 13 -19.29 -49.16 -13.49
C SER A 13 -19.07 -47.79 -14.12
N ILE A 14 -19.08 -47.68 -15.43
CA ILE A 14 -18.91 -46.41 -16.16
C ILE A 14 -20.11 -45.49 -15.93
N SER A 15 -21.33 -46.01 -15.96
CA SER A 15 -22.53 -45.21 -15.71
C SER A 15 -22.57 -44.62 -14.28
N ARG A 16 -22.09 -45.39 -13.30
CA ARG A 16 -21.97 -44.89 -11.90
C ARG A 16 -20.92 -43.80 -11.76
N LEU A 17 -19.80 -43.90 -12.47
CA LEU A 17 -18.78 -42.86 -12.52
C LEU A 17 -19.30 -41.55 -13.13
N TRP A 18 -20.11 -41.64 -14.20
CA TRP A 18 -20.73 -40.46 -14.82
C TRP A 18 -21.76 -39.80 -13.92
N VAL A 19 -22.54 -40.58 -13.17
CA VAL A 19 -23.51 -40.03 -12.20
C VAL A 19 -22.80 -39.30 -11.05
N VAL A 20 -21.71 -39.86 -10.54
CA VAL A 20 -20.90 -39.21 -9.49
C VAL A 20 -20.24 -37.93 -9.99
N ALA A 21 -19.71 -37.94 -11.22
CA ALA A 21 -19.13 -36.75 -11.85
C ALA A 21 -20.19 -35.67 -12.09
N PHE A 22 -21.41 -36.02 -12.48
CA PHE A 22 -22.48 -35.07 -12.74
C PHE A 22 -23.06 -34.45 -11.46
N VAL A 23 -23.02 -35.16 -10.33
CA VAL A 23 -23.43 -34.66 -9.02
C VAL A 23 -22.31 -33.81 -8.34
N ALA A 24 -21.04 -34.19 -8.55
CA ALA A 24 -19.91 -33.45 -7.97
C ALA A 24 -19.63 -32.12 -8.69
N PHE A 25 -19.93 -32.00 -9.99
CA PHE A 25 -19.66 -30.80 -10.79
C PHE A 25 -20.38 -29.53 -10.31
N PRO A 26 -21.70 -29.54 -9.98
CA PRO A 26 -22.36 -28.34 -9.47
C PRO A 26 -21.93 -27.96 -8.05
N LEU A 27 -21.37 -28.87 -7.25
CA LEU A 27 -20.86 -28.56 -5.92
C LEU A 27 -19.58 -27.72 -5.95
N LEU A 28 -18.82 -27.80 -7.03
CA LEU A 28 -17.60 -26.96 -7.20
C LEU A 28 -17.91 -25.50 -7.59
N TRP A 29 -19.11 -25.23 -8.09
CA TRP A 29 -19.52 -23.87 -8.49
C TRP A 29 -20.12 -23.07 -7.33
N SER A 30 -20.50 -23.70 -6.22
CA SER A 30 -21.04 -23.02 -5.05
C SER A 30 -19.96 -22.52 -4.08
N ALA A 31 -18.67 -22.79 -4.32
CA ALA A 31 -17.57 -22.36 -3.46
C ALA A 31 -17.16 -20.89 -3.65
N CYS A 32 -17.73 -20.17 -4.63
CA CYS A 32 -17.48 -18.75 -4.86
C CYS A 32 -18.64 -17.90 -4.31
N SER A 33 -19.02 -18.13 -3.06
CA SER A 33 -19.83 -17.17 -2.30
C SER A 33 -18.88 -16.07 -1.81
N GLY A 34 -18.63 -15.07 -2.69
CA GLY A 34 -17.94 -13.86 -2.29
C GLY A 34 -18.65 -13.26 -1.08
N SER A 35 -17.95 -13.16 0.04
CA SER A 35 -18.41 -12.33 1.16
C SER A 35 -18.73 -10.97 0.58
N LYS A 36 -19.98 -10.53 0.65
CA LYS A 36 -20.32 -9.13 0.43
C LYS A 36 -19.51 -8.38 1.47
N ASN A 37 -18.45 -7.70 1.02
CA ASN A 37 -17.79 -6.71 1.85
C ASN A 37 -18.90 -5.76 2.26
N GLU A 38 -19.29 -5.79 3.51
CA GLU A 38 -20.13 -4.75 4.09
C GLU A 38 -19.39 -3.45 3.85
N VAL A 39 -19.89 -2.65 2.91
CA VAL A 39 -19.41 -1.29 2.73
C VAL A 39 -19.73 -0.60 4.04
N VAL A 40 -18.70 -0.34 4.84
CA VAL A 40 -18.82 0.41 6.08
C VAL A 40 -19.38 1.77 5.67
N LYS A 41 -20.69 1.99 5.93
CA LYS A 41 -21.34 3.27 5.76
C LYS A 41 -20.73 4.24 6.76
N GLY A 42 -19.79 5.06 6.33
CA GLY A 42 -19.13 5.98 7.24
C GLY A 42 -18.25 7.03 6.56
N PHE A 43 -17.91 6.86 5.29
CA PHE A 43 -17.10 7.82 4.57
C PHE A 43 -17.90 8.36 3.38
N GLU A 44 -18.57 9.49 3.59
CA GLU A 44 -19.35 10.14 2.55
C GLU A 44 -18.44 10.77 1.48
N ASP A 45 -17.19 11.10 1.82
CA ASP A 45 -16.20 11.63 0.88
C ASP A 45 -14.87 10.86 0.97
N ALA A 46 -14.51 10.16 -0.11
CA ALA A 46 -13.23 9.44 -0.21
C ALA A 46 -12.01 10.40 -0.20
N ALA A 47 -12.23 11.69 -0.46
CA ALA A 47 -11.19 12.70 -0.42
C ALA A 47 -10.77 13.07 1.00
N GLU A 48 -11.65 12.87 2.00
CA GLU A 48 -11.37 13.19 3.41
C GLU A 48 -10.68 12.02 4.16
N VAL A 49 -10.62 10.85 3.53
CA VAL A 49 -10.04 9.65 4.15
C VAL A 49 -8.64 9.41 3.58
N PRO A 50 -7.64 9.20 4.44
CA PRO A 50 -6.32 8.84 3.95
C PRO A 50 -6.35 7.50 3.22
N THR A 51 -5.81 7.47 2.01
CA THR A 51 -5.66 6.25 1.20
C THR A 51 -4.68 5.28 1.85
N LEU A 52 -3.69 5.81 2.55
CA LEU A 52 -2.70 5.06 3.31
C LEU A 52 -2.38 5.78 4.61
N ARG A 53 -2.29 5.01 5.70
CA ARG A 53 -1.76 5.45 6.99
C ARG A 53 -0.64 4.52 7.40
N THR A 54 0.54 5.07 7.67
CA THR A 54 1.70 4.32 8.13
C THR A 54 2.23 4.94 9.43
N LEU A 55 2.62 4.10 10.37
CA LEU A 55 3.20 4.51 11.65
C LEU A 55 4.69 4.14 11.68
N ASP A 56 5.47 4.92 12.43
CA ASP A 56 6.90 4.71 12.67
C ASP A 56 7.68 4.46 11.37
N VAL A 57 7.56 5.42 10.45
CA VAL A 57 8.10 5.33 9.10
C VAL A 57 9.57 5.75 9.10
N MET A 58 10.41 4.90 8.51
CA MET A 58 11.73 5.26 8.01
C MET A 58 11.81 4.86 6.54
N THR A 59 11.98 5.84 5.64
CA THR A 59 12.08 5.58 4.20
C THR A 59 13.28 6.28 3.58
N LEU A 60 13.84 5.64 2.55
CA LEU A 60 14.92 6.18 1.73
C LEU A 60 14.38 6.53 0.35
N ILE A 61 14.64 7.73 -0.10
CA ILE A 61 14.29 8.18 -1.46
C ILE A 61 15.57 8.24 -2.27
N SER A 62 15.57 7.49 -3.38
CA SER A 62 16.70 7.45 -4.31
C SER A 62 16.30 8.06 -5.64
N ASP A 63 17.24 8.76 -6.25
CA ASP A 63 17.15 9.27 -7.60
C ASP A 63 18.33 8.72 -8.41
N SER A 64 18.02 8.10 -9.57
CA SER A 64 19.02 7.53 -10.49
C SER A 64 20.02 6.58 -9.79
N GLY A 65 19.53 5.77 -8.83
CA GLY A 65 20.35 4.81 -8.08
C GLY A 65 21.15 5.40 -6.92
N VAL A 66 21.06 6.71 -6.69
CA VAL A 66 21.74 7.39 -5.56
C VAL A 66 20.68 7.76 -4.51
N THR A 67 20.88 7.34 -3.26
CA THR A 67 20.02 7.74 -2.15
C THR A 67 20.19 9.23 -1.88
N ARG A 68 19.09 9.98 -1.97
CA ARG A 68 19.08 11.43 -1.81
C ARG A 68 18.53 11.87 -0.49
N TYR A 69 17.51 11.16 0.04
CA TYR A 69 16.84 11.56 1.27
C TYR A 69 16.55 10.35 2.15
N ARG A 70 16.61 10.56 3.45
CA ARG A 70 16.02 9.72 4.49
C ARG A 70 14.93 10.51 5.19
N ILE A 71 13.73 9.93 5.22
CA ILE A 71 12.58 10.52 5.92
C ILE A 71 12.25 9.64 7.12
N ASN A 72 12.22 10.23 8.29
CA ASN A 72 11.73 9.62 9.53
C ASN A 72 10.49 10.37 10.00
N ALA A 73 9.39 9.66 10.23
CA ALA A 73 8.14 10.23 10.70
C ALA A 73 7.38 9.26 11.60
N PRO A 74 6.87 9.69 12.76
CA PRO A 74 6.03 8.83 13.61
C PRO A 74 4.72 8.44 12.96
N GLU A 75 4.21 9.26 12.03
CA GLU A 75 2.96 9.01 11.31
C GLU A 75 2.99 9.68 9.94
N TRP A 76 2.58 8.94 8.92
CA TRP A 76 2.47 9.40 7.55
C TRP A 76 1.10 9.03 7.00
N LEU A 77 0.35 10.03 6.57
CA LEU A 77 -0.96 9.91 5.94
C LEU A 77 -0.87 10.33 4.48
N MET A 78 -1.41 9.54 3.58
CA MET A 78 -1.50 9.86 2.15
C MET A 78 -2.95 10.09 1.75
N TYR A 79 -3.23 11.20 1.08
CA TYR A 79 -4.55 11.56 0.58
C TYR A 79 -4.49 11.63 -0.95
N GLU A 80 -4.50 10.45 -1.60
CA GLU A 80 -4.40 10.33 -3.06
C GLU A 80 -5.70 10.71 -3.77
N ASN A 81 -6.84 10.56 -3.10
CA ASN A 81 -8.18 10.86 -3.65
C ASN A 81 -8.63 12.31 -3.39
N ALA A 82 -7.82 13.10 -2.69
CA ALA A 82 -8.11 14.53 -2.52
C ALA A 82 -8.05 15.26 -3.86
N GLN A 83 -8.80 16.36 -4.00
CA GLN A 83 -8.77 17.20 -5.21
C GLN A 83 -7.33 17.65 -5.55
N GLU A 84 -6.52 17.95 -4.56
CA GLU A 84 -5.08 18.13 -4.65
C GLU A 84 -4.40 17.04 -3.82
N PRO A 85 -3.83 15.98 -4.40
CA PRO A 85 -3.19 14.90 -3.66
C PRO A 85 -2.03 15.40 -2.81
N TYR A 86 -1.99 14.97 -1.55
CA TYR A 86 -0.96 15.39 -0.61
C TYR A 86 -0.57 14.30 0.38
N TRP A 87 0.62 14.43 0.95
CA TRP A 87 1.10 13.67 2.10
C TRP A 87 1.07 14.56 3.33
N TYR A 88 0.63 14.01 4.45
CA TYR A 88 0.54 14.73 5.71
C TYR A 88 1.28 13.99 6.82
N PHE A 89 2.07 14.74 7.57
CA PHE A 89 2.87 14.26 8.69
C PHE A 89 2.42 14.99 9.96
N PRO A 90 1.38 14.49 10.66
CA PRO A 90 0.76 15.22 11.79
C PRO A 90 1.60 15.26 13.06
N ARG A 91 2.55 14.32 13.19
CA ARG A 91 3.33 14.10 14.42
C ARG A 91 4.83 14.38 14.25
N GLY A 92 5.16 15.19 13.28
CA GLY A 92 6.54 15.58 12.98
C GLY A 92 7.15 14.86 11.80
N LEU A 93 8.19 15.50 11.30
CA LEU A 93 9.00 15.04 10.18
C LEU A 93 10.45 15.36 10.45
N HIS A 94 11.35 14.39 10.20
CA HIS A 94 12.79 14.59 10.15
C HIS A 94 13.31 14.07 8.82
N VAL A 95 13.97 14.94 8.06
CA VAL A 95 14.54 14.62 6.75
C VAL A 95 16.03 14.89 6.77
N GLU A 96 16.79 13.89 6.36
CA GLU A 96 18.21 14.02 6.05
C GLU A 96 18.37 14.04 4.53
N LYS A 97 19.04 15.06 4.01
CA LYS A 97 19.46 15.12 2.60
C LYS A 97 20.91 14.67 2.49
N PHE A 98 21.19 13.80 1.54
CA PHE A 98 22.52 13.27 1.27
C PHE A 98 23.09 13.82 -0.04
N ASP A 99 24.39 13.97 -0.06
CA ASP A 99 25.14 14.24 -1.27
C ASP A 99 25.44 12.95 -2.07
N SER A 100 26.24 13.07 -3.14
CA SER A 100 26.57 11.94 -4.03
C SER A 100 27.43 10.86 -3.39
N VAL A 101 28.07 11.14 -2.25
CA VAL A 101 28.92 10.19 -1.51
C VAL A 101 28.26 9.72 -0.20
N PHE A 102 26.94 9.93 -0.09
CA PHE A 102 26.12 9.56 1.07
C PHE A 102 26.51 10.28 2.37
N ALA A 103 27.11 11.46 2.28
CA ALA A 103 27.32 12.32 3.42
C ALA A 103 26.09 13.23 3.63
N THR A 104 25.73 13.52 4.88
CA THR A 104 24.61 14.42 5.19
C THR A 104 24.95 15.84 4.76
N GLU A 105 24.15 16.38 3.85
CA GLU A 105 24.26 17.73 3.32
C GLU A 105 23.36 18.71 4.06
N ALA A 106 22.15 18.29 4.40
CA ALA A 106 21.20 19.11 5.13
C ALA A 106 20.28 18.27 6.03
N LEU A 107 19.82 18.88 7.11
CA LEU A 107 18.81 18.36 8.03
C LEU A 107 17.60 19.29 8.01
N ILE A 108 16.41 18.72 7.91
CA ILE A 108 15.14 19.45 7.91
C ILE A 108 14.22 18.78 8.90
N GLN A 109 13.64 19.56 9.82
CA GLN A 109 12.66 19.03 10.77
C GLN A 109 11.54 20.04 11.03
N GLY A 110 10.39 19.54 11.48
CA GLY A 110 9.25 20.33 11.89
C GLY A 110 8.23 19.47 12.64
N ASP A 111 7.38 20.11 13.44
CA ASP A 111 6.34 19.38 14.21
C ASP A 111 5.22 18.86 13.33
N THR A 112 4.96 19.50 12.19
CA THR A 112 4.03 19.04 11.17
C THR A 112 4.55 19.38 9.79
N ALA A 113 4.22 18.53 8.81
CA ALA A 113 4.57 18.79 7.42
C ALA A 113 3.48 18.32 6.47
N ILE A 114 3.35 19.02 5.34
CA ILE A 114 2.49 18.65 4.22
C ILE A 114 3.32 18.73 2.94
N TYR A 115 3.23 17.69 2.12
CA TYR A 115 3.81 17.67 0.78
C TYR A 115 2.70 17.64 -0.28
N PHE A 116 2.58 18.70 -1.07
CA PHE A 116 1.65 18.80 -2.18
C PHE A 116 2.27 18.20 -3.44
N LYS A 117 1.79 17.04 -3.87
CA LYS A 117 2.39 16.25 -4.96
C LYS A 117 2.42 16.99 -6.29
N ASN A 118 1.29 17.62 -6.67
CA ASN A 118 1.16 18.31 -7.96
C ASN A 118 2.01 19.57 -8.05
N LYS A 119 2.25 20.23 -6.92
CA LYS A 119 3.07 21.44 -6.82
C LYS A 119 4.52 21.16 -6.51
N GLN A 120 4.85 19.92 -6.11
CA GLN A 120 6.16 19.53 -5.59
C GLN A 120 6.62 20.46 -4.45
N LEU A 121 5.68 20.88 -3.62
CA LEU A 121 5.88 21.89 -2.58
C LEU A 121 5.73 21.26 -1.20
N TRP A 122 6.73 21.52 -0.35
CA TRP A 122 6.68 21.22 1.08
C TRP A 122 6.22 22.44 1.86
N ARG A 123 5.36 22.21 2.83
CA ARG A 123 5.00 23.16 3.88
C ARG A 123 5.32 22.49 5.23
N LEU A 124 6.14 23.16 6.01
CA LEU A 124 6.45 22.75 7.37
C LEU A 124 5.88 23.80 8.33
N ASP A 125 5.32 23.35 9.43
CA ASP A 125 4.72 24.24 10.43
C ASP A 125 5.20 23.84 11.83
N ARG A 126 5.49 24.83 12.66
CA ARG A 126 5.93 24.76 14.05
C ARG A 126 7.30 24.11 14.23
N ASN A 127 8.14 24.77 15.01
CA ASN A 127 9.50 24.33 15.35
C ASN A 127 10.31 23.88 14.13
N VAL A 128 10.17 24.64 13.03
CA VAL A 128 10.89 24.34 11.79
C VAL A 128 12.37 24.67 11.98
N ARG A 129 13.21 23.67 11.72
CA ARG A 129 14.66 23.80 11.75
C ARG A 129 15.25 23.27 10.46
N ILE A 130 16.06 24.08 9.80
CA ILE A 130 16.81 23.72 8.61
C ILE A 130 18.27 24.00 8.86
N GLU A 131 19.10 22.97 8.80
CA GLU A 131 20.54 23.05 8.95
C GLU A 131 21.20 22.61 7.65
N ASN A 132 22.11 23.42 7.15
CA ASN A 132 23.01 23.05 6.06
C ASN A 132 24.38 22.74 6.64
N THR A 133 24.82 21.50 6.60
CA THR A 133 26.07 21.05 7.20
C THR A 133 27.31 21.54 6.44
N LYS A 134 27.13 21.99 5.17
CA LYS A 134 28.25 22.50 4.36
C LYS A 134 28.50 24.01 4.51
N GLU A 135 27.48 24.77 4.92
CA GLU A 135 27.56 26.26 4.94
C GLU A 135 27.31 26.88 6.30
N GLU A 136 27.11 26.09 7.38
CA GLU A 136 26.75 26.58 8.72
C GLU A 136 25.55 27.57 8.74
N VAL A 137 24.63 27.41 7.78
CA VAL A 137 23.42 28.24 7.71
C VAL A 137 22.31 27.58 8.55
N PHE A 138 21.90 28.27 9.60
CA PHE A 138 20.78 27.87 10.46
C PHE A 138 19.60 28.80 10.21
N LEU A 139 18.45 28.25 9.81
CA LEU A 139 17.18 28.96 9.75
C LEU A 139 16.26 28.43 10.85
N THR A 140 15.85 29.27 11.77
CA THR A 140 14.93 28.94 12.87
C THR A 140 13.64 29.73 12.75
#